data_5f8b6c7badf07516a497e8e89a412a84
#
_entry.id   5f8b6c7badf07516a497e8e89a412a84
#
_cell.length_a   1.000
_cell.length_b   1.000
_cell.length_c   1.000
_cell.angle_alpha   90.00
_cell.angle_beta   90.00
_cell.angle_gamma   90.00
#
_symmetry.space_group_name_H-M   'P 1'
#
loop_
_entity.id
_entity.type
_entity.pdbx_description
1 polymer ?
#
loop_
_entity_poly.entity_id
_entity_poly.type
_entity_poly.pdbx_seq_one_letter_code
_entity_poly.pdbx_strand_id
1 'polypeptide(L)'
;MLKNKIYVIGSINIDEKISIDAIPKAGETKHGKDYHISFGGKGANQAIVAASLGANTTFLGRVGKEIQGEEAISELKKYRVNVDSVILDDEPTGRAIIIYENNDNRILLVGGANEKVSVLDVDNFLDGTQGDILLIQFELPLDTLWHAIEVAKKKNMTVV
;
A
#
# COMPACT_ATOMS: atom_id res chain seq x y z
N MET A 1 -14.39 10.53 -24.60
CA MET A 1 -14.59 10.99 -23.21
C MET A 1 -13.35 10.63 -22.45
N LEU A 2 -12.70 11.59 -21.77
CA LEU A 2 -11.64 11.29 -20.81
C LEU A 2 -12.30 10.44 -19.70
N LYS A 3 -11.79 9.24 -19.48
CA LYS A 3 -12.24 8.42 -18.35
C LYS A 3 -11.78 9.10 -17.05
N ASN A 4 -12.66 9.20 -16.07
CA ASN A 4 -12.32 9.68 -14.73
C ASN A 4 -11.11 8.92 -14.21
N LYS A 5 -10.25 9.61 -13.49
CA LYS A 5 -9.00 9.06 -12.93
C LYS A 5 -9.24 8.60 -11.50
N ILE A 6 -8.62 7.50 -11.11
CA ILE A 6 -8.61 7.03 -9.73
C ILE A 6 -7.24 7.36 -9.13
N TYR A 7 -7.24 8.19 -8.13
CA TYR A 7 -6.09 8.53 -7.30
C TYR A 7 -6.10 7.62 -6.08
N VAL A 8 -5.11 6.78 -5.95
CA VAL A 8 -4.95 5.93 -4.76
C VAL A 8 -3.82 6.50 -3.91
N ILE A 9 -4.12 6.82 -2.65
CA ILE A 9 -3.12 7.18 -1.65
C ILE A 9 -3.15 6.08 -0.60
N GLY A 10 -2.05 5.28 -0.51
CA GLY A 10 -2.12 4.09 0.33
C GLY A 10 -0.80 3.38 0.55
N SER A 11 -0.89 2.32 1.34
CA SER A 11 0.22 1.49 1.77
C SER A 11 0.73 0.55 0.67
N ILE A 12 2.03 0.30 0.74
CA ILE A 12 2.72 -0.79 0.04
C ILE A 12 3.46 -1.61 1.11
N ASN A 13 3.24 -2.93 1.13
CA ASN A 13 3.88 -3.83 2.07
C ASN A 13 4.58 -4.99 1.36
N ILE A 14 5.62 -5.50 2.00
CA ILE A 14 6.19 -6.81 1.73
C ILE A 14 5.51 -7.78 2.70
N ASP A 15 4.74 -8.74 2.18
CA ASP A 15 4.05 -9.74 2.96
C ASP A 15 4.94 -10.98 3.09
N GLU A 16 5.43 -11.25 4.29
CA GLU A 16 6.22 -12.43 4.65
C GLU A 16 5.33 -13.45 5.35
N LYS A 17 5.00 -14.54 4.66
CA LYS A 17 4.08 -15.58 5.12
C LYS A 17 4.84 -16.80 5.59
N ILE A 18 4.56 -17.24 6.82
CA ILE A 18 5.16 -18.42 7.44
C ILE A 18 4.06 -19.34 7.94
N SER A 19 4.07 -20.62 7.52
CA SER A 19 3.16 -21.65 8.05
C SER A 19 3.85 -22.45 9.16
N ILE A 20 3.15 -22.65 10.28
CA ILE A 20 3.65 -23.38 11.44
C ILE A 20 2.58 -24.29 12.03
N ASP A 21 2.98 -25.33 12.77
CA ASP A 21 2.05 -26.20 13.48
C ASP A 21 1.48 -25.56 14.75
N ALA A 22 2.32 -24.84 15.47
CA ALA A 22 1.92 -24.10 16.67
C ALA A 22 2.92 -22.97 16.93
N ILE A 23 2.41 -21.82 17.39
CA ILE A 23 3.24 -20.67 17.76
C ILE A 23 4.21 -21.08 18.89
N PRO A 24 5.53 -20.74 18.76
CA PRO A 24 6.49 -21.02 19.80
C PRO A 24 6.18 -20.21 21.06
N LYS A 25 6.34 -20.85 22.24
CA LYS A 25 6.31 -20.16 23.53
C LYS A 25 7.60 -19.35 23.72
N ALA A 26 7.59 -18.46 24.71
CA ALA A 26 8.81 -17.70 25.05
C ALA A 26 9.99 -18.65 25.32
N GLY A 27 11.11 -18.43 24.62
CA GLY A 27 12.32 -19.27 24.70
C GLY A 27 12.27 -20.56 23.88
N GLU A 28 11.17 -20.86 23.17
CA GLU A 28 11.03 -22.04 22.31
C GLU A 28 11.43 -21.71 20.87
N THR A 29 12.08 -22.65 20.19
CA THR A 29 12.36 -22.60 18.74
C THR A 29 11.55 -23.67 18.03
N LYS A 30 10.85 -23.32 16.95
CA LYS A 30 10.11 -24.27 16.10
C LYS A 30 10.50 -24.09 14.63
N HIS A 31 10.38 -25.16 13.88
CA HIS A 31 10.54 -25.12 12.43
C HIS A 31 9.24 -24.66 11.76
N GLY A 32 9.35 -23.69 10.84
CA GLY A 32 8.29 -23.37 9.88
C GLY A 32 8.20 -24.44 8.79
N LYS A 33 7.02 -24.60 8.20
CA LYS A 33 6.79 -25.54 7.08
C LYS A 33 7.03 -24.89 5.73
N ASP A 34 6.49 -23.69 5.56
CA ASP A 34 6.55 -22.92 4.31
C ASP A 34 6.92 -21.49 4.63
N TYR A 35 7.67 -20.88 3.70
CA TYR A 35 7.95 -19.45 3.71
C TYR A 35 7.73 -18.86 2.32
N HIS A 36 6.96 -17.81 2.25
CA HIS A 36 6.61 -17.15 0.99
C HIS A 36 6.65 -15.64 1.16
N ILE A 37 7.25 -14.95 0.18
CA ILE A 37 7.23 -13.48 0.08
C ILE A 37 6.30 -13.08 -1.06
N SER A 38 5.44 -12.10 -0.80
CA SER A 38 4.60 -11.47 -1.81
C SER A 38 4.49 -9.97 -1.54
N PHE A 39 4.01 -9.23 -2.52
CA PHE A 39 3.74 -7.80 -2.34
C PHE A 39 2.28 -7.61 -1.97
N GLY A 40 2.02 -6.67 -1.07
CA GLY A 40 0.71 -6.38 -0.52
C GLY A 40 0.59 -4.91 -0.12
N GLY A 41 -0.19 -4.66 0.92
CA GLY A 41 -0.65 -3.35 1.34
C GLY A 41 -2.05 -3.07 0.78
N LYS A 42 -2.95 -2.54 1.62
CA LYS A 42 -4.34 -2.30 1.21
C LYS A 42 -4.43 -1.34 0.03
N GLY A 43 -3.56 -0.29 0.03
CA GLY A 43 -3.48 0.66 -1.07
C GLY A 43 -3.05 0.01 -2.38
N ALA A 44 -1.93 -0.72 -2.36
CA ALA A 44 -1.39 -1.40 -3.53
C ALA A 44 -2.40 -2.41 -4.11
N ASN A 45 -3.04 -3.23 -3.25
CA ASN A 45 -4.03 -4.21 -3.68
C ASN A 45 -5.24 -3.55 -4.36
N GLN A 46 -5.75 -2.46 -3.81
CA GLN A 46 -6.89 -1.74 -4.39
C GLN A 46 -6.52 -1.05 -5.71
N ALA A 47 -5.32 -0.49 -5.82
CA ALA A 47 -4.83 0.11 -7.05
C ALA A 47 -4.70 -0.94 -8.18
N ILE A 48 -4.14 -2.11 -7.87
CA ILE A 48 -4.03 -3.24 -8.79
C ILE A 48 -5.41 -3.67 -9.30
N VAL A 49 -6.39 -3.84 -8.39
CA VAL A 49 -7.75 -4.25 -8.77
C VAL A 49 -8.40 -3.19 -9.65
N ALA A 50 -8.34 -1.91 -9.27
CA ALA A 50 -8.91 -0.82 -10.06
C ALA A 50 -8.32 -0.77 -11.48
N ALA A 51 -7.00 -0.84 -11.60
CA ALA A 51 -6.31 -0.82 -12.88
C ALA A 51 -6.61 -2.08 -13.72
N SER A 52 -6.70 -3.26 -13.09
CA SER A 52 -7.05 -4.52 -13.77
C SER A 52 -8.47 -4.50 -14.34
N LEU A 53 -9.39 -3.77 -13.72
CA LEU A 53 -10.74 -3.52 -14.24
C LEU A 53 -10.78 -2.42 -15.32
N GLY A 54 -9.64 -1.90 -15.72
CA GLY A 54 -9.50 -0.94 -16.82
C GLY A 54 -9.67 0.52 -16.40
N ALA A 55 -9.59 0.84 -15.10
CA ALA A 55 -9.58 2.23 -14.64
C ALA A 55 -8.22 2.89 -14.93
N ASN A 56 -8.25 4.21 -15.16
CA ASN A 56 -7.03 5.03 -15.22
C ASN A 56 -6.58 5.31 -13.77
N THR A 57 -5.65 4.51 -13.28
CA THR A 57 -5.26 4.50 -11.86
C THR A 57 -3.84 5.06 -11.68
N THR A 58 -3.70 6.00 -10.77
CA THR A 58 -2.41 6.57 -10.32
C THR A 58 -2.27 6.35 -8.82
N PHE A 59 -1.03 6.16 -8.35
CA PHE A 59 -0.75 5.76 -6.97
C PHE A 59 0.29 6.67 -6.32
N LEU A 60 -0.02 7.11 -5.10
CA LEU A 60 0.91 7.72 -4.16
C LEU A 60 1.14 6.79 -2.98
N GLY A 61 2.39 6.53 -2.66
CA GLY A 61 2.86 5.81 -1.49
C GLY A 61 4.36 5.93 -1.36
N ARG A 62 4.93 5.33 -0.34
CA ARG A 62 6.38 5.28 -0.14
C ARG A 62 6.86 3.86 0.04
N VAL A 63 8.04 3.56 -0.49
CA VAL A 63 8.77 2.31 -0.29
C VAL A 63 10.22 2.62 0.04
N GLY A 64 10.91 1.70 0.65
CA GLY A 64 12.35 1.82 0.90
C GLY A 64 13.17 1.70 -0.38
N LYS A 65 14.45 2.08 -0.28
CA LYS A 65 15.44 1.98 -1.38
C LYS A 65 16.03 0.57 -1.54
N GLU A 66 15.59 -0.38 -0.74
CA GLU A 66 15.99 -1.78 -0.86
C GLU A 66 15.35 -2.45 -2.10
N ILE A 67 15.94 -3.58 -2.51
CA ILE A 67 15.52 -4.31 -3.72
C ILE A 67 14.01 -4.62 -3.71
N GLN A 68 13.47 -5.05 -2.57
CA GLN A 68 12.05 -5.37 -2.45
C GLN A 68 11.13 -4.14 -2.66
N GLY A 69 11.58 -2.94 -2.30
CA GLY A 69 10.84 -1.70 -2.59
C GLY A 69 10.72 -1.45 -4.10
N GLU A 70 11.82 -1.63 -4.85
CA GLU A 70 11.81 -1.52 -6.31
C GLU A 70 10.99 -2.62 -6.98
N GLU A 71 11.03 -3.85 -6.44
CA GLU A 71 10.20 -4.96 -6.91
C GLU A 71 8.71 -4.70 -6.67
N ALA A 72 8.33 -4.11 -5.53
CA ALA A 72 6.94 -3.73 -5.24
C ALA A 72 6.42 -2.68 -6.23
N ILE A 73 7.24 -1.66 -6.58
CA ILE A 73 6.92 -0.70 -7.64
C ILE A 73 6.74 -1.42 -8.98
N SER A 74 7.63 -2.35 -9.30
CA SER A 74 7.58 -3.12 -10.54
C SER A 74 6.32 -3.97 -10.63
N GLU A 75 5.87 -4.52 -9.50
CA GLU A 75 4.62 -5.27 -9.43
C GLU A 75 3.41 -4.39 -9.78
N LEU A 76 3.29 -3.19 -9.20
CA LEU A 76 2.24 -2.23 -9.54
C LEU A 76 2.23 -1.88 -11.04
N LYS A 77 3.41 -1.67 -11.64
CA LYS A 77 3.55 -1.38 -13.08
C LYS A 77 3.04 -2.50 -13.97
N LYS A 78 3.21 -3.78 -13.60
CA LYS A 78 2.69 -4.94 -14.36
C LYS A 78 1.18 -4.85 -14.56
N TYR A 79 0.46 -4.30 -13.58
CA TYR A 79 -0.98 -4.08 -13.64
C TYR A 79 -1.39 -2.73 -14.22
N ARG A 80 -0.45 -1.98 -14.83
CA ARG A 80 -0.69 -0.69 -15.46
C ARG A 80 -1.12 0.43 -14.48
N VAL A 81 -0.76 0.32 -13.22
CA VAL A 81 -0.87 1.42 -12.28
C VAL A 81 0.21 2.44 -12.63
N ASN A 82 -0.16 3.72 -12.74
CA ASN A 82 0.83 4.79 -12.83
C ASN A 82 1.47 4.98 -11.45
N VAL A 83 2.79 4.82 -11.37
CA VAL A 83 3.59 4.85 -10.14
C VAL A 83 4.58 6.01 -10.10
N ASP A 84 4.43 7.01 -10.97
CA ASP A 84 5.39 8.14 -11.07
C ASP A 84 5.47 8.95 -9.77
N SER A 85 4.46 8.84 -8.90
CA SER A 85 4.40 9.48 -7.59
C SER A 85 4.76 8.55 -6.42
N VAL A 86 5.22 7.34 -6.68
CA VAL A 86 5.77 6.48 -5.61
C VAL A 86 7.15 6.99 -5.23
N ILE A 87 7.36 7.25 -3.95
CA ILE A 87 8.56 7.88 -3.42
C ILE A 87 9.47 6.81 -2.80
N LEU A 88 10.75 6.84 -3.14
CA LEU A 88 11.79 6.06 -2.49
C LEU A 88 12.24 6.75 -1.19
N ASP A 89 12.16 6.05 -0.07
CA ASP A 89 12.49 6.57 1.26
C ASP A 89 13.74 5.89 1.84
N ASP A 90 14.37 6.51 2.84
CA ASP A 90 15.47 5.91 3.60
C ASP A 90 14.95 4.87 4.62
N GLU A 91 13.68 4.99 5.05
CA GLU A 91 13.02 3.95 5.85
C GLU A 91 12.70 2.73 4.97
N PRO A 92 12.85 1.51 5.50
CA PRO A 92 12.49 0.29 4.76
C PRO A 92 11.01 0.28 4.36
N THR A 93 10.70 -0.43 3.28
CA THR A 93 9.30 -0.69 2.87
C THR A 93 8.51 -1.33 4.02
N GLY A 94 7.25 -0.96 4.16
CA GLY A 94 6.34 -1.55 5.13
C GLY A 94 6.30 -3.08 5.02
N ARG A 95 6.15 -3.77 6.15
CA ARG A 95 6.15 -5.24 6.20
C ARG A 95 4.94 -5.78 6.94
N ALA A 96 4.39 -6.88 6.42
CA ALA A 96 3.40 -7.69 7.12
C ALA A 96 4.00 -9.08 7.36
N ILE A 97 4.28 -9.42 8.62
CA ILE A 97 4.69 -10.77 9.01
C ILE A 97 3.42 -11.55 9.32
N ILE A 98 3.11 -12.54 8.49
CA ILE A 98 1.88 -13.30 8.54
C ILE A 98 2.19 -14.73 8.96
N ILE A 99 1.74 -15.10 10.14
CA ILE A 99 1.94 -16.43 10.72
C ILE A 99 0.62 -17.22 10.59
N TYR A 100 0.65 -18.31 9.83
CA TYR A 100 -0.47 -19.24 9.69
C TYR A 100 -0.33 -20.40 10.65
N GLU A 101 -1.37 -20.61 11.46
CA GLU A 101 -1.51 -21.72 12.40
C GLU A 101 -2.94 -22.26 12.33
N ASN A 102 -3.13 -23.56 12.07
CA ASN A 102 -4.46 -24.23 12.13
C ASN A 102 -5.59 -23.51 11.35
N ASN A 103 -5.35 -23.10 10.12
CA ASN A 103 -6.27 -22.36 9.25
C ASN A 103 -6.66 -20.96 9.75
N ASP A 104 -5.91 -20.41 10.69
CA ASP A 104 -6.04 -19.03 11.16
C ASP A 104 -4.72 -18.29 10.93
N ASN A 105 -4.73 -16.95 11.01
CA ASN A 105 -3.53 -16.16 10.85
C ASN A 105 -3.37 -15.13 11.98
N ARG A 106 -2.12 -14.78 12.22
CA ARG A 106 -1.72 -13.62 13.03
C ARG A 106 -0.81 -12.75 12.21
N ILE A 107 -1.06 -11.45 12.23
CA ILE A 107 -0.34 -10.49 11.41
C ILE A 107 0.32 -9.46 12.31
N LEU A 108 1.62 -9.26 12.12
CA LEU A 108 2.39 -8.18 12.69
C LEU A 108 2.72 -7.19 11.58
N LEU A 109 2.30 -5.94 11.75
CA LEU A 109 2.58 -4.87 10.79
C LEU A 109 3.72 -3.99 11.29
N VAL A 110 4.65 -3.69 10.38
CA VAL A 110 5.69 -2.69 10.55
C VAL A 110 5.48 -1.64 9.46
N GLY A 111 5.13 -0.43 9.85
CA GLY A 111 4.73 0.63 8.92
C GLY A 111 5.84 1.05 7.95
N GLY A 112 7.07 1.20 8.46
CA GLY A 112 8.23 1.58 7.63
C GLY A 112 7.97 2.86 6.84
N ALA A 113 8.31 2.84 5.55
CA ALA A 113 8.14 3.98 4.64
C ALA A 113 6.67 4.46 4.52
N ASN A 114 5.67 3.61 4.78
CA ASN A 114 4.27 4.03 4.78
C ASN A 114 4.01 5.13 5.82
N GLU A 115 4.70 5.12 6.96
CA GLU A 115 4.55 6.12 8.02
C GLU A 115 5.17 7.48 7.65
N LYS A 116 5.91 7.56 6.55
CA LYS A 116 6.54 8.79 6.05
C LYS A 116 5.72 9.51 4.98
N VAL A 117 4.62 8.91 4.51
CA VAL A 117 3.72 9.61 3.57
C VAL A 117 3.18 10.87 4.24
N SER A 118 3.37 12.01 3.58
CA SER A 118 3.17 13.33 4.20
C SER A 118 2.10 14.15 3.46
N VAL A 119 1.65 15.21 4.13
CA VAL A 119 0.76 16.23 3.56
C VAL A 119 1.36 16.84 2.29
N LEU A 120 2.67 17.09 2.27
CA LEU A 120 3.36 17.65 1.09
C LEU A 120 3.32 16.67 -0.10
N ASP A 121 3.41 15.36 0.15
CA ASP A 121 3.29 14.36 -0.91
C ASP A 121 1.89 14.40 -1.53
N VAL A 122 0.87 14.55 -0.70
CA VAL A 122 -0.52 14.70 -1.15
C VAL A 122 -0.71 15.96 -2.01
N ASP A 123 -0.18 17.10 -1.57
CA ASP A 123 -0.29 18.36 -2.31
C ASP A 123 0.36 18.29 -3.69
N ASN A 124 1.48 17.58 -3.79
CA ASN A 124 2.19 17.38 -5.06
C ASN A 124 1.51 16.36 -5.98
N PHE A 125 0.73 15.44 -5.42
CA PHE A 125 0.12 14.32 -6.15
C PHE A 125 -1.31 14.61 -6.60
N LEU A 126 -2.14 15.20 -5.74
CA LEU A 126 -3.58 15.22 -5.92
C LEU A 126 -4.03 16.42 -6.76
N ASP A 127 -3.82 16.32 -8.08
CA ASP A 127 -4.24 17.31 -9.09
C ASP A 127 -5.64 17.05 -9.68
N GLY A 128 -6.38 16.08 -9.15
CA GLY A 128 -7.70 15.65 -9.62
C GLY A 128 -8.75 16.76 -9.69
N THR A 129 -9.82 16.50 -10.43
CA THR A 129 -10.91 17.40 -10.70
C THR A 129 -12.26 16.73 -10.44
N GLN A 130 -13.36 17.49 -10.65
CA GLN A 130 -14.70 16.94 -10.52
C GLN A 130 -14.91 15.69 -11.38
N GLY A 131 -15.41 14.63 -10.75
CA GLY A 131 -15.66 13.31 -11.36
C GLY A 131 -14.54 12.31 -11.16
N ASP A 132 -13.35 12.75 -10.76
CA ASP A 132 -12.28 11.85 -10.35
C ASP A 132 -12.57 11.25 -8.96
N ILE A 133 -11.87 10.16 -8.62
CA ILE A 133 -12.06 9.42 -7.37
C ILE A 133 -10.75 9.44 -6.58
N LEU A 134 -10.84 9.79 -5.30
CA LEU A 134 -9.81 9.49 -4.31
C LEU A 134 -10.16 8.20 -3.57
N LEU A 135 -9.25 7.22 -3.61
CA LEU A 135 -9.36 5.95 -2.91
C LEU A 135 -8.27 5.88 -1.84
N ILE A 136 -8.67 5.71 -0.57
CA ILE A 136 -7.77 5.71 0.58
C ILE A 136 -8.08 4.56 1.54
N GLN A 137 -7.12 4.24 2.41
CA GLN A 137 -7.23 3.24 3.47
C GLN A 137 -6.50 3.74 4.73
N PHE A 138 -6.80 3.14 5.90
CA PHE A 138 -6.26 3.58 7.19
C PHE A 138 -4.95 2.86 7.57
N GLU A 139 -3.99 2.79 6.62
CA GLU A 139 -2.64 2.25 6.85
C GLU A 139 -1.53 3.29 6.62
N LEU A 140 -1.89 4.57 6.64
CA LEU A 140 -0.99 5.73 6.54
C LEU A 140 -1.26 6.69 7.73
N PRO A 141 -0.39 7.71 7.95
CA PRO A 141 -0.65 8.71 8.97
C PRO A 141 -2.01 9.38 8.81
N LEU A 142 -2.78 9.47 9.91
CA LEU A 142 -4.16 9.96 9.87
C LEU A 142 -4.28 11.42 9.45
N ASP A 143 -3.34 12.26 9.84
CA ASP A 143 -3.27 13.66 9.45
C ASP A 143 -3.11 13.82 7.93
N THR A 144 -2.27 12.99 7.31
CA THR A 144 -2.08 12.92 5.86
C THR A 144 -3.37 12.49 5.16
N LEU A 145 -4.05 11.47 5.69
CA LEU A 145 -5.32 10.99 5.11
C LEU A 145 -6.43 12.03 5.23
N TRP A 146 -6.56 12.70 6.37
CA TRP A 146 -7.53 13.79 6.55
C TRP A 146 -7.26 14.94 5.60
N HIS A 147 -6.01 15.34 5.43
CA HIS A 147 -5.62 16.36 4.45
C HIS A 147 -6.01 15.95 3.02
N ALA A 148 -5.73 14.70 2.62
CA ALA A 148 -6.11 14.18 1.30
C ALA A 148 -7.63 14.25 1.06
N ILE A 149 -8.44 13.90 2.07
CA ILE A 149 -9.90 14.01 2.02
C ILE A 149 -10.35 15.48 1.81
N GLU A 150 -9.75 16.41 2.56
CA GLU A 150 -10.09 17.83 2.44
C GLU A 150 -9.74 18.37 1.05
N VAL A 151 -8.55 18.05 0.53
CA VAL A 151 -8.12 18.46 -0.81
C VAL A 151 -9.06 17.89 -1.88
N ALA A 152 -9.40 16.60 -1.79
CA ALA A 152 -10.29 15.95 -2.74
C ALA A 152 -11.70 16.58 -2.72
N LYS A 153 -12.24 16.85 -1.54
CA LYS A 153 -13.56 17.53 -1.38
C LYS A 153 -13.56 18.93 -1.98
N LYS A 154 -12.50 19.72 -1.76
CA LYS A 154 -12.37 21.06 -2.37
C LYS A 154 -12.33 20.99 -3.90
N LYS A 155 -11.86 19.89 -4.47
CA LYS A 155 -11.80 19.62 -5.92
C LYS A 155 -13.07 18.93 -6.47
N ASN A 156 -14.10 18.73 -5.64
CA ASN A 156 -15.34 18.01 -5.97
C ASN A 156 -15.10 16.58 -6.48
N MET A 157 -14.06 15.92 -5.98
CA MET A 157 -13.79 14.51 -6.22
C MET A 157 -14.70 13.63 -5.34
N THR A 158 -14.94 12.40 -5.79
CA THR A 158 -15.56 11.37 -4.94
C THR A 158 -14.47 10.74 -4.05
N VAL A 159 -14.74 10.62 -2.74
CA VAL A 159 -13.84 9.96 -1.78
C VAL A 159 -14.44 8.61 -1.38
N VAL A 160 -13.62 7.54 -1.45
CA VAL A 160 -13.96 6.15 -1.10
C VAL A 160 -12.96 5.60 -0.09
#